data_0b086166ca1bc7a6da13016b3cbe7607
#
_entry.id   0b086166ca1bc7a6da13016b3cbe7607
#
_cell.length_a   1.000
_cell.length_b   1.000
_cell.length_c   1.000
_cell.angle_alpha   90.00
_cell.angle_beta   90.00
_cell.angle_gamma   90.00
#
_symmetry.space_group_name_H-M   'P 1'
#
loop_
_entity.id
_entity.type
_entity.pdbx_description
1 polymer ?
#
loop_
_entity_poly.entity_id
_entity_poly.type
_entity_poly.pdbx_seq_one_letter_code
_entity_poly.pdbx_strand_id
1 'polypeptide(L)'
;MRALLNLILFIPILVAQQFPTPKIEYNPKTYLCFKTDELILIDGKIDETTWESAPWTDSFVDIEGNLKPAPFFETKVKMLWDDNYFYFGAFLEEPHIWATLEARDAVIFRDNDFEIFLDPDGDTHNYYELEINALETVWDLLLLKPYRDQRKVAVDSWDIPGLVSKVAIDGTLNNSNDRDKSWSVEIAIPWKALEECAPNFHPKDGEQWKVNFSRVQWDVEILDNQYVKTDLPEFNWVWSPQGLINMHYPEMWGLVQFTERKNSDESVEFNIPVLDQIKWALRQIYYRERNYFGSYNRFTESLKELELVDPPRENVPWPPKLQLTPSGWEAYIENGGQKIFIRKDGKVWVE
;
A
#
# COMPACT_ATOMS: atom_id res chain seq x y z
N MET A 1 25.61 -27.46 -60.75
CA MET A 1 24.84 -26.41 -60.04
C MET A 1 24.88 -26.71 -58.55
N ARG A 2 25.66 -25.98 -57.76
CA ARG A 2 25.70 -26.09 -56.30
C ARG A 2 24.76 -25.00 -55.73
N ALA A 3 23.68 -25.41 -55.08
CA ALA A 3 22.81 -24.49 -54.36
C ALA A 3 23.49 -24.09 -53.05
N LEU A 4 23.76 -22.80 -52.87
CA LEU A 4 24.12 -22.22 -51.55
C LEU A 4 22.86 -22.09 -50.73
N LEU A 5 22.78 -22.82 -49.61
CA LEU A 5 21.77 -22.68 -48.61
C LEU A 5 22.18 -21.51 -47.66
N ASN A 6 21.55 -20.36 -47.80
CA ASN A 6 21.72 -19.26 -46.86
C ASN A 6 20.99 -19.60 -45.56
N LEU A 7 21.75 -19.95 -44.53
CA LEU A 7 21.24 -20.13 -43.17
C LEU A 7 21.04 -18.74 -42.53
N ILE A 8 19.81 -18.25 -42.48
CA ILE A 8 19.46 -17.02 -41.71
C ILE A 8 19.42 -17.42 -40.25
N LEU A 9 20.45 -17.07 -39.49
CA LEU A 9 20.44 -17.15 -38.03
C LEU A 9 19.49 -16.07 -37.46
N PHE A 10 18.32 -16.47 -37.05
CA PHE A 10 17.47 -15.64 -36.18
C PHE A 10 18.11 -15.60 -34.78
N ILE A 11 18.81 -14.54 -34.47
CA ILE A 11 19.20 -14.24 -33.09
C ILE A 11 17.95 -13.63 -32.40
N PRO A 12 17.33 -14.31 -31.42
CA PRO A 12 16.26 -13.70 -30.68
C PRO A 12 16.85 -12.51 -29.91
N ILE A 13 16.38 -11.31 -30.21
CA ILE A 13 16.66 -10.14 -29.37
C ILE A 13 15.91 -10.40 -28.07
N LEU A 14 16.59 -10.82 -27.02
CA LEU A 14 16.07 -10.85 -25.68
C LEU A 14 15.88 -9.37 -25.28
N VAL A 15 14.68 -8.85 -25.42
CA VAL A 15 14.32 -7.58 -24.82
C VAL A 15 14.30 -7.86 -23.31
N ALA A 16 15.26 -7.29 -22.60
CA ALA A 16 15.27 -7.37 -21.14
C ALA A 16 13.94 -6.82 -20.62
N GLN A 17 13.21 -7.62 -19.84
CA GLN A 17 11.96 -7.18 -19.25
C GLN A 17 12.25 -6.01 -18.34
N GLN A 18 11.64 -4.87 -18.64
CA GLN A 18 11.82 -3.64 -17.86
C GLN A 18 11.24 -3.86 -16.46
N PHE A 19 11.97 -3.42 -15.43
CA PHE A 19 11.50 -3.46 -14.05
C PHE A 19 10.26 -2.57 -13.92
N PRO A 20 9.14 -3.08 -13.35
CA PRO A 20 7.91 -2.30 -13.22
C PRO A 20 8.12 -1.07 -12.35
N THR A 21 7.70 0.08 -12.85
CA THR A 21 7.77 1.37 -12.14
C THR A 21 6.41 2.06 -12.17
N PRO A 22 6.05 2.85 -11.14
CA PRO A 22 4.86 3.68 -11.16
C PRO A 22 4.78 4.55 -12.42
N LYS A 23 3.60 4.58 -13.04
CA LYS A 23 3.35 5.31 -14.31
C LYS A 23 2.57 6.61 -14.10
N ILE A 24 2.28 6.95 -12.85
CA ILE A 24 1.61 8.20 -12.45
C ILE A 24 2.60 9.09 -11.70
N GLU A 25 2.27 10.38 -11.61
CA GLU A 25 3.02 11.32 -10.80
C GLU A 25 2.93 10.96 -9.31
N TYR A 26 4.03 11.14 -8.59
CA TYR A 26 4.06 10.95 -7.15
C TYR A 26 3.25 12.05 -6.45
N ASN A 27 2.08 11.69 -5.98
CA ASN A 27 1.17 12.56 -5.23
C ASN A 27 0.39 11.68 -4.23
N PRO A 28 1.02 11.28 -3.12
CA PRO A 28 0.38 10.41 -2.15
C PRO A 28 -0.82 11.10 -1.52
N LYS A 29 -1.89 10.34 -1.27
CA LYS A 29 -3.01 10.81 -0.47
C LYS A 29 -2.56 11.13 0.93
N THR A 30 -3.29 12.01 1.62
CA THR A 30 -2.96 12.47 2.96
C THR A 30 -4.17 12.38 3.88
N TYR A 31 -3.94 12.08 5.16
CA TYR A 31 -4.98 11.99 6.16
C TYR A 31 -4.50 12.49 7.52
N LEU A 32 -5.30 13.32 8.19
CA LEU A 32 -5.09 13.71 9.58
C LEU A 32 -5.85 12.73 10.49
N CYS A 33 -5.11 11.93 11.24
CA CYS A 33 -5.66 10.96 12.17
C CYS A 33 -5.71 11.57 13.57
N PHE A 34 -6.92 11.85 14.04
CA PHE A 34 -7.16 12.51 15.31
C PHE A 34 -7.15 11.51 16.46
N LYS A 35 -6.62 11.94 17.61
CA LYS A 35 -6.72 11.18 18.86
C LYS A 35 -8.14 11.26 19.42
N THR A 36 -8.64 10.16 19.93
CA THR A 36 -9.91 10.11 20.67
C THR A 36 -9.69 9.73 22.12
N ASP A 37 -10.48 10.34 23.01
CA ASP A 37 -10.58 9.97 24.42
C ASP A 37 -11.85 9.13 24.67
N GLU A 38 -12.69 8.93 23.65
CA GLU A 38 -13.95 8.20 23.74
C GLU A 38 -13.77 6.75 23.32
N LEU A 39 -14.48 5.86 23.98
CA LEU A 39 -14.47 4.45 23.66
C LEU A 39 -15.17 4.19 22.33
N ILE A 40 -14.55 3.43 21.45
CA ILE A 40 -15.16 2.88 20.24
C ILE A 40 -15.54 1.42 20.51
N LEU A 41 -16.81 1.08 20.31
CA LEU A 41 -17.28 -0.30 20.38
C LEU A 41 -17.12 -0.92 18.99
N ILE A 42 -16.23 -1.86 18.86
CA ILE A 42 -16.02 -2.55 17.58
C ILE A 42 -17.17 -3.54 17.35
N ASP A 43 -18.21 -3.10 16.63
CA ASP A 43 -19.40 -3.92 16.29
C ASP A 43 -19.63 -4.01 14.77
N GLY A 44 -18.76 -3.38 13.98
CA GLY A 44 -18.77 -3.35 12.52
C GLY A 44 -19.55 -2.17 11.93
N LYS A 45 -20.21 -1.36 12.75
CA LYS A 45 -20.96 -0.18 12.30
C LYS A 45 -20.18 1.08 12.64
N ILE A 46 -20.11 2.00 11.73
CA ILE A 46 -19.37 3.26 11.88
C ILE A 46 -20.39 4.35 12.29
N ASP A 47 -21.16 4.11 13.36
CA ASP A 47 -22.28 4.95 13.76
C ASP A 47 -22.12 5.58 15.15
N GLU A 48 -21.06 5.29 15.91
CA GLU A 48 -20.75 6.00 17.13
C GLU A 48 -20.42 7.47 16.87
N THR A 49 -20.81 8.33 17.81
CA THR A 49 -20.52 9.78 17.75
C THR A 49 -19.03 10.07 17.67
N THR A 50 -18.19 9.19 18.20
CA THR A 50 -16.73 9.26 18.11
C THR A 50 -16.25 9.31 16.66
N TRP A 51 -16.86 8.52 15.77
CA TRP A 51 -16.54 8.53 14.35
C TRP A 51 -16.94 9.83 13.62
N GLU A 52 -17.83 10.65 14.19
CA GLU A 52 -18.15 11.96 13.63
C GLU A 52 -16.94 12.92 13.63
N SER A 53 -16.01 12.73 14.56
CA SER A 53 -14.77 13.49 14.64
C SER A 53 -13.75 13.13 13.57
N ALA A 54 -13.85 11.93 12.98
CA ALA A 54 -12.96 11.45 11.93
C ALA A 54 -13.49 11.83 10.54
N PRO A 55 -12.73 12.54 9.69
CA PRO A 55 -13.12 12.75 8.31
C PRO A 55 -13.06 11.42 7.53
N TRP A 56 -13.90 11.30 6.50
CA TRP A 56 -13.71 10.23 5.52
C TRP A 56 -12.45 10.50 4.67
N THR A 57 -11.75 9.44 4.27
CA THR A 57 -10.79 9.55 3.17
C THR A 57 -11.51 9.96 1.89
N ASP A 58 -10.75 10.38 0.87
CA ASP A 58 -11.28 10.35 -0.49
C ASP A 58 -11.75 8.93 -0.84
N SER A 59 -12.77 8.83 -1.71
CA SER A 59 -13.19 7.54 -2.26
C SER A 59 -12.04 6.86 -2.99
N PHE A 60 -12.00 5.54 -2.95
CA PHE A 60 -10.96 4.76 -3.61
C PHE A 60 -10.96 4.98 -5.12
N VAL A 61 -9.80 4.79 -5.70
CA VAL A 61 -9.55 4.83 -7.15
C VAL A 61 -8.96 3.50 -7.60
N ASP A 62 -8.90 3.25 -8.91
CA ASP A 62 -8.16 2.09 -9.40
C ASP A 62 -6.68 2.15 -8.97
N ILE A 63 -6.05 1.01 -8.71
CA ILE A 63 -4.65 0.93 -8.27
C ILE A 63 -3.68 1.57 -9.28
N GLU A 64 -4.01 1.58 -10.56
CA GLU A 64 -3.25 2.28 -11.60
C GLU A 64 -3.60 3.79 -11.67
N GLY A 65 -4.50 4.27 -10.81
CA GLY A 65 -4.91 5.67 -10.76
C GLY A 65 -5.72 6.10 -11.99
N ASN A 66 -5.44 7.30 -12.49
CA ASN A 66 -6.13 7.89 -13.65
C ASN A 66 -5.83 7.19 -14.99
N LEU A 67 -5.02 6.14 -15.00
CA LEU A 67 -4.80 5.29 -16.17
C LEU A 67 -5.96 4.31 -16.41
N LYS A 68 -6.85 4.16 -15.44
CA LYS A 68 -8.04 3.29 -15.48
C LYS A 68 -9.31 4.05 -15.13
N PRO A 69 -10.48 3.51 -15.48
CA PRO A 69 -11.76 4.06 -15.04
C PRO A 69 -11.87 4.10 -13.51
N ALA A 70 -12.67 5.04 -12.99
CA ALA A 70 -13.01 5.06 -11.57
C ALA A 70 -13.78 3.78 -11.16
N PRO A 71 -13.64 3.35 -9.90
CA PRO A 71 -14.47 2.30 -9.32
C PRO A 71 -15.96 2.56 -9.52
N PHE A 72 -16.73 1.52 -9.72
CA PHE A 72 -18.18 1.61 -9.87
C PHE A 72 -18.93 1.46 -8.54
N PHE A 73 -18.25 1.09 -7.46
CA PHE A 73 -18.76 1.08 -6.09
C PHE A 73 -17.90 1.95 -5.19
N GLU A 74 -18.54 2.68 -4.28
CA GLU A 74 -17.83 3.55 -3.33
C GLU A 74 -17.12 2.70 -2.26
N THR A 75 -15.89 3.09 -1.95
CA THR A 75 -15.15 2.62 -0.76
C THR A 75 -14.43 3.79 -0.15
N LYS A 76 -14.52 3.93 1.16
CA LYS A 76 -13.86 4.99 1.93
C LYS A 76 -13.61 4.54 3.37
N VAL A 77 -12.65 5.17 4.03
CA VAL A 77 -12.17 4.80 5.37
C VAL A 77 -12.15 6.00 6.28
N LYS A 78 -12.38 5.78 7.55
CA LYS A 78 -12.09 6.68 8.66
C LYS A 78 -10.99 6.09 9.52
N MET A 79 -10.17 6.95 10.12
CA MET A 79 -9.12 6.55 11.06
C MET A 79 -9.19 7.41 12.31
N LEU A 80 -9.02 6.78 13.48
CA LEU A 80 -8.83 7.41 14.79
C LEU A 80 -7.75 6.63 15.54
N TRP A 81 -7.25 7.19 16.61
CA TRP A 81 -6.32 6.52 17.50
C TRP A 81 -6.50 6.95 18.96
N ASP A 82 -6.06 6.10 19.88
CA ASP A 82 -5.92 6.40 21.30
C ASP A 82 -4.59 5.90 21.83
N ASP A 83 -4.40 5.85 23.14
CA ASP A 83 -3.15 5.38 23.75
C ASP A 83 -2.92 3.86 23.59
N ASN A 84 -3.94 3.08 23.17
CA ASN A 84 -3.90 1.64 23.09
C ASN A 84 -4.02 1.10 21.66
N TYR A 85 -4.80 1.77 20.80
CA TYR A 85 -5.22 1.24 19.52
C TYR A 85 -5.13 2.26 18.38
N PHE A 86 -4.91 1.74 17.19
CA PHE A 86 -5.20 2.38 15.92
C PHE A 86 -6.52 1.83 15.40
N TYR A 87 -7.48 2.70 15.14
CA TYR A 87 -8.85 2.35 14.74
C TYR A 87 -9.09 2.66 13.26
N PHE A 88 -9.79 1.74 12.61
CA PHE A 88 -10.22 1.88 11.22
C PHE A 88 -11.71 1.57 11.11
N GLY A 89 -12.44 2.44 10.42
CA GLY A 89 -13.83 2.19 10.03
C GLY A 89 -13.94 2.30 8.51
N ALA A 90 -14.16 1.19 7.81
CA ALA A 90 -14.28 1.15 6.36
C ALA A 90 -15.71 0.88 5.90
N PHE A 91 -16.17 1.67 4.93
CA PHE A 91 -17.46 1.51 4.24
C PHE A 91 -17.21 1.04 2.81
N LEU A 92 -17.93 -0.01 2.40
CA LEU A 92 -17.86 -0.61 1.08
C LEU A 92 -19.27 -0.76 0.50
N GLU A 93 -19.60 0.05 -0.52
CA GLU A 93 -20.82 -0.19 -1.31
C GLU A 93 -20.69 -1.52 -2.04
N GLU A 94 -21.70 -2.41 -1.88
CA GLU A 94 -21.66 -3.73 -2.49
C GLU A 94 -23.08 -4.27 -2.69
N PRO A 95 -23.56 -4.37 -3.94
CA PRO A 95 -24.89 -4.90 -4.22
C PRO A 95 -25.00 -6.43 -4.17
N HIS A 96 -23.87 -7.13 -4.06
CA HIS A 96 -23.78 -8.59 -4.05
C HIS A 96 -22.75 -9.03 -3.03
N ILE A 97 -23.14 -9.02 -1.74
CA ILE A 97 -22.25 -9.37 -0.65
C ILE A 97 -22.06 -10.88 -0.60
N TRP A 98 -20.87 -11.34 -0.90
CA TRP A 98 -20.50 -12.74 -0.85
C TRP A 98 -19.10 -12.93 -0.30
N ALA A 99 -18.88 -14.08 0.35
CA ALA A 99 -17.57 -14.57 0.76
C ALA A 99 -17.63 -16.08 0.95
N THR A 100 -16.52 -16.76 0.76
CA THR A 100 -16.42 -18.23 0.82
C THR A 100 -15.29 -18.73 1.70
N LEU A 101 -14.32 -17.90 2.03
CA LEU A 101 -13.15 -18.26 2.81
C LEU A 101 -13.43 -18.09 4.29
N GLU A 102 -13.45 -19.19 5.04
CA GLU A 102 -13.77 -19.24 6.46
C GLU A 102 -12.55 -19.53 7.35
N ALA A 103 -11.47 -20.05 6.75
CA ALA A 103 -10.28 -20.40 7.50
C ALA A 103 -9.39 -19.18 7.68
N ARG A 104 -9.00 -18.88 8.95
CA ARG A 104 -7.97 -17.88 9.24
C ARG A 104 -6.71 -18.17 8.41
N ASP A 105 -6.05 -17.12 7.95
CA ASP A 105 -4.85 -17.16 7.09
C ASP A 105 -5.08 -17.82 5.71
N ALA A 106 -6.34 -17.98 5.31
CA ALA A 106 -6.63 -18.22 3.91
C ALA A 106 -6.24 -16.97 3.08
N VAL A 107 -5.92 -17.16 1.83
CA VAL A 107 -5.59 -16.08 0.90
C VAL A 107 -6.87 -15.30 0.58
N ILE A 108 -7.16 -14.28 1.40
CA ILE A 108 -8.47 -13.61 1.50
C ILE A 108 -8.81 -12.85 0.23
N PHE A 109 -7.85 -12.23 -0.47
CA PHE A 109 -8.12 -11.52 -1.73
C PHE A 109 -8.72 -12.41 -2.84
N ARG A 110 -8.88 -13.71 -2.60
CA ARG A 110 -9.68 -14.58 -3.49
C ARG A 110 -11.19 -14.43 -3.32
N ASP A 111 -11.64 -13.82 -2.23
CA ASP A 111 -12.99 -13.27 -2.07
C ASP A 111 -12.98 -11.77 -2.38
N ASN A 112 -14.13 -11.09 -2.30
CA ASN A 112 -14.17 -9.65 -2.13
C ASN A 112 -13.69 -9.33 -0.72
N ASP A 113 -12.79 -8.35 -0.58
CA ASP A 113 -12.18 -8.05 0.70
C ASP A 113 -11.91 -6.57 0.91
N PHE A 114 -11.40 -6.28 2.10
CA PHE A 114 -10.81 -5.00 2.48
C PHE A 114 -9.45 -5.28 3.10
N GLU A 115 -8.45 -4.47 2.69
CA GLU A 115 -7.06 -4.66 3.09
C GLU A 115 -6.50 -3.38 3.71
N ILE A 116 -5.61 -3.55 4.70
CA ILE A 116 -4.85 -2.48 5.36
C ILE A 116 -3.37 -2.77 5.25
N PHE A 117 -2.60 -1.78 4.85
CA PHE A 117 -1.14 -1.82 4.74
C PHE A 117 -0.52 -0.72 5.60
N LEU A 118 0.43 -1.07 6.47
CA LEU A 118 1.06 -0.15 7.41
C LEU A 118 2.59 -0.27 7.33
N ASP A 119 3.27 0.82 6.95
CA ASP A 119 4.73 0.96 7.00
C ASP A 119 5.08 2.14 7.93
N PRO A 120 5.32 1.86 9.24
CA PRO A 120 5.40 2.88 10.26
C PRO A 120 6.57 3.86 10.12
N ASP A 121 7.73 3.43 9.63
CA ASP A 121 8.90 4.28 9.45
C ASP A 121 9.12 4.73 7.99
N GLY A 122 8.28 4.23 7.08
CA GLY A 122 8.30 4.58 5.66
C GLY A 122 9.62 4.22 4.98
N ASP A 123 10.26 3.14 5.41
CA ASP A 123 11.50 2.63 4.85
C ASP A 123 11.31 1.60 3.74
N THR A 124 10.04 1.18 3.53
CA THR A 124 9.56 0.17 2.58
C THR A 124 9.89 -1.28 2.95
N HIS A 125 10.37 -1.51 4.16
CA HIS A 125 10.67 -2.83 4.71
C HIS A 125 9.95 -3.02 6.04
N ASN A 126 9.75 -4.26 6.44
CA ASN A 126 9.13 -4.61 7.72
C ASN A 126 7.79 -3.91 7.90
N TYR A 127 6.88 -4.10 6.95
CA TYR A 127 5.54 -3.52 6.97
C TYR A 127 4.48 -4.59 7.18
N TYR A 128 3.32 -4.17 7.63
CA TYR A 128 2.20 -5.04 7.98
C TYR A 128 1.13 -5.01 6.92
N GLU A 129 0.45 -6.14 6.76
CA GLU A 129 -0.71 -6.33 5.92
C GLU A 129 -1.80 -7.06 6.68
N LEU A 130 -3.04 -6.65 6.49
CA LEU A 130 -4.22 -7.30 7.02
C LEU A 130 -5.29 -7.30 5.94
N GLU A 131 -5.82 -8.48 5.62
CA GLU A 131 -6.96 -8.68 4.72
C GLU A 131 -8.15 -9.22 5.51
N ILE A 132 -9.37 -8.78 5.19
CA ILE A 132 -10.61 -9.25 5.82
C ILE A 132 -11.74 -9.31 4.79
N ASN A 133 -12.50 -10.42 4.78
CA ASN A 133 -13.68 -10.58 3.94
C ASN A 133 -14.99 -10.30 4.70
N ALA A 134 -16.13 -10.39 4.01
CA ALA A 134 -17.44 -10.17 4.60
C ALA A 134 -17.89 -11.25 5.62
N LEU A 135 -17.18 -12.39 5.72
CA LEU A 135 -17.34 -13.40 6.77
C LEU A 135 -16.54 -13.07 8.03
N GLU A 136 -15.84 -11.94 8.08
CA GLU A 136 -14.92 -11.58 9.17
C GLU A 136 -13.70 -12.52 9.26
N THR A 137 -13.38 -13.23 8.18
CA THR A 137 -12.18 -14.05 8.10
C THR A 137 -10.98 -13.16 7.80
N VAL A 138 -9.94 -13.30 8.61
CA VAL A 138 -8.74 -12.46 8.59
C VAL A 138 -7.54 -13.25 8.09
N TRP A 139 -6.70 -12.57 7.30
CA TRP A 139 -5.33 -12.93 7.02
C TRP A 139 -4.44 -11.75 7.35
N ASP A 140 -3.51 -11.93 8.25
CA ASP A 140 -2.55 -10.91 8.67
C ASP A 140 -1.12 -11.44 8.56
N LEU A 141 -0.21 -10.60 8.10
CA LEU A 141 1.16 -11.00 7.85
C LEU A 141 2.14 -9.84 8.01
N LEU A 142 3.39 -10.18 8.31
CA LEU A 142 4.51 -9.25 8.32
C LEU A 142 5.36 -9.46 7.08
N LEU A 143 5.58 -8.41 6.30
CA LEU A 143 6.45 -8.42 5.14
C LEU A 143 7.82 -7.81 5.48
N LEU A 144 8.87 -8.61 5.37
CA LEU A 144 10.24 -8.13 5.57
C LEU A 144 10.69 -7.14 4.49
N LYS A 145 10.10 -7.23 3.30
CA LYS A 145 10.29 -6.32 2.16
C LYS A 145 9.28 -6.62 1.04
N PRO A 146 9.14 -5.72 0.05
CA PRO A 146 8.24 -5.95 -1.08
C PRO A 146 8.57 -7.22 -1.87
N TYR A 147 7.54 -7.93 -2.34
CA TYR A 147 7.68 -9.14 -3.18
C TYR A 147 8.48 -8.92 -4.46
N ARG A 148 8.54 -7.68 -4.97
CA ARG A 148 9.33 -7.31 -6.15
C ARG A 148 10.84 -7.53 -5.99
N ASP A 149 11.34 -7.58 -4.75
CA ASP A 149 12.77 -7.72 -4.48
C ASP A 149 13.21 -9.17 -4.26
N GLN A 150 12.35 -10.00 -3.68
CA GLN A 150 12.59 -11.43 -3.50
C GLN A 150 11.27 -12.19 -3.34
N ARG A 151 11.31 -13.52 -3.55
CA ARG A 151 10.23 -14.43 -3.17
C ARG A 151 10.35 -14.83 -1.70
N LYS A 152 9.23 -15.19 -1.04
CA LYS A 152 9.17 -15.64 0.36
C LYS A 152 9.70 -14.58 1.33
N VAL A 153 9.15 -13.40 1.23
CA VAL A 153 9.47 -12.26 2.10
C VAL A 153 8.41 -12.02 3.17
N ALA A 154 7.24 -12.64 3.04
CA ALA A 154 6.18 -12.58 4.03
C ALA A 154 6.42 -13.62 5.14
N VAL A 155 6.06 -13.26 6.35
CA VAL A 155 5.92 -14.14 7.51
C VAL A 155 4.43 -14.39 7.68
N ASP A 156 3.93 -15.41 6.96
CA ASP A 156 2.50 -15.75 6.87
C ASP A 156 1.93 -16.28 8.20
N SER A 157 2.78 -16.67 9.15
CA SER A 157 2.40 -17.15 10.48
C SER A 157 2.48 -16.06 11.55
N TRP A 158 2.67 -14.80 11.14
CA TRP A 158 2.62 -13.69 12.06
C TRP A 158 1.17 -13.24 12.21
N ASP A 159 0.72 -13.12 13.43
CA ASP A 159 -0.62 -12.63 13.76
C ASP A 159 -0.53 -11.26 14.43
N ILE A 160 -1.57 -10.43 14.31
CA ILE A 160 -1.74 -9.19 15.08
C ILE A 160 -2.27 -9.56 16.47
N PRO A 161 -1.42 -9.59 17.52
CA PRO A 161 -1.87 -9.98 18.84
C PRO A 161 -2.89 -8.99 19.40
N GLY A 162 -4.08 -9.48 19.72
CA GLY A 162 -5.15 -8.64 20.29
C GLY A 162 -5.93 -7.81 19.25
N LEU A 163 -5.82 -8.15 17.97
CA LEU A 163 -6.68 -7.61 16.93
C LEU A 163 -8.15 -7.78 17.30
N VAL A 164 -8.93 -6.72 17.16
CA VAL A 164 -10.40 -6.76 17.24
C VAL A 164 -10.94 -6.28 15.92
N SER A 165 -11.77 -7.10 15.28
CA SER A 165 -12.46 -6.74 14.04
C SER A 165 -13.90 -7.18 14.08
N LYS A 166 -14.78 -6.43 13.41
CA LYS A 166 -16.19 -6.76 13.22
C LYS A 166 -16.68 -6.28 11.88
N VAL A 167 -17.53 -7.09 11.26
CA VAL A 167 -18.21 -6.77 10.00
C VAL A 167 -19.70 -6.58 10.25
N ALA A 168 -20.27 -5.52 9.70
CA ALA A 168 -21.71 -5.32 9.63
C ALA A 168 -22.17 -5.29 8.17
N ILE A 169 -23.35 -5.86 7.90
CA ILE A 169 -23.90 -6.02 6.55
C ILE A 169 -25.24 -5.29 6.46
N ASP A 170 -25.39 -4.36 5.52
CA ASP A 170 -26.68 -3.78 5.13
C ASP A 170 -27.22 -4.55 3.91
N GLY A 171 -27.74 -5.73 4.17
CA GLY A 171 -28.18 -6.72 3.20
C GLY A 171 -28.15 -8.13 3.76
N THR A 172 -27.83 -9.11 2.93
CA THR A 172 -27.72 -10.53 3.30
C THR A 172 -26.50 -11.18 2.65
N LEU A 173 -25.70 -11.84 3.45
CA LEU A 173 -24.50 -12.52 2.97
C LEU A 173 -24.85 -13.78 2.15
N ASN A 174 -24.20 -13.94 0.99
CA ASN A 174 -24.33 -15.13 0.13
C ASN A 174 -25.77 -15.42 -0.36
N ASN A 175 -26.63 -14.40 -0.45
CA ASN A 175 -27.98 -14.55 -0.98
C ASN A 175 -28.14 -13.85 -2.33
N SER A 176 -28.13 -14.60 -3.40
CA SER A 176 -28.24 -14.06 -4.76
C SER A 176 -29.66 -13.69 -5.19
N ASN A 177 -30.68 -13.83 -4.31
CA ASN A 177 -32.08 -13.54 -4.64
C ASN A 177 -32.50 -12.10 -4.24
N ASP A 178 -31.65 -11.34 -3.60
CA ASP A 178 -31.88 -9.95 -3.25
C ASP A 178 -30.75 -9.05 -3.78
N ARG A 179 -30.78 -7.80 -3.39
CA ARG A 179 -29.75 -6.82 -3.70
C ARG A 179 -29.38 -6.10 -2.43
N ASP A 180 -28.13 -6.21 -2.06
CA ASP A 180 -27.56 -5.58 -0.89
C ASP A 180 -27.27 -4.10 -1.14
N LYS A 181 -26.81 -3.41 -0.10
CA LYS A 181 -26.37 -2.01 -0.21
C LYS A 181 -24.89 -1.86 0.06
N SER A 182 -24.42 -2.41 1.19
CA SER A 182 -23.05 -2.23 1.65
C SER A 182 -22.69 -3.23 2.73
N TRP A 183 -21.40 -3.36 2.96
CA TRP A 183 -20.88 -3.87 4.21
C TRP A 183 -19.88 -2.85 4.79
N SER A 184 -19.68 -2.90 6.07
CA SER A 184 -18.71 -2.08 6.77
C SER A 184 -17.89 -2.93 7.70
N VAL A 185 -16.70 -2.47 8.00
CA VAL A 185 -15.80 -3.14 8.93
C VAL A 185 -15.20 -2.13 9.90
N GLU A 186 -15.19 -2.48 11.17
CA GLU A 186 -14.43 -1.80 12.19
C GLU A 186 -13.28 -2.66 12.66
N ILE A 187 -12.11 -2.05 12.80
CA ILE A 187 -10.88 -2.73 13.19
C ILE A 187 -10.17 -1.88 14.25
N ALA A 188 -9.73 -2.54 15.32
CA ALA A 188 -8.84 -1.96 16.32
C ALA A 188 -7.54 -2.77 16.38
N ILE A 189 -6.43 -2.16 15.98
CA ILE A 189 -5.09 -2.76 16.02
C ILE A 189 -4.36 -2.23 17.25
N PRO A 190 -3.99 -3.09 18.23
CA PRO A 190 -3.21 -2.64 19.39
C PRO A 190 -1.83 -2.10 18.97
N TRP A 191 -1.41 -0.97 19.51
CA TRP A 191 -0.03 -0.48 19.27
C TRP A 191 1.02 -1.50 19.65
N LYS A 192 0.75 -2.28 20.68
CA LYS A 192 1.60 -3.38 21.15
C LYS A 192 1.91 -4.41 20.06
N ALA A 193 0.98 -4.63 19.14
CA ALA A 193 1.14 -5.56 18.03
C ALA A 193 2.05 -5.00 16.91
N LEU A 194 2.33 -3.72 16.91
CA LEU A 194 3.13 -3.04 15.88
C LEU A 194 4.52 -2.63 16.39
N GLU A 195 4.88 -3.00 17.64
CA GLU A 195 6.11 -2.53 18.29
C GLU A 195 7.42 -3.02 17.63
N GLU A 196 7.36 -4.13 16.86
CA GLU A 196 8.55 -4.65 16.19
C GLU A 196 9.06 -3.75 15.06
N CYS A 197 8.14 -3.00 14.40
CA CYS A 197 8.48 -2.19 13.22
C CYS A 197 8.18 -0.71 13.41
N ALA A 198 7.38 -0.34 14.42
CA ALA A 198 7.10 1.06 14.71
C ALA A 198 8.26 1.73 15.45
N PRO A 199 8.60 2.99 15.10
CA PRO A 199 9.71 3.70 15.76
C PRO A 199 9.42 4.05 17.23
N ASN A 200 8.16 4.09 17.62
CA ASN A 200 7.67 4.35 18.98
C ASN A 200 6.59 3.33 19.33
N PHE A 201 6.31 3.15 20.63
CA PHE A 201 5.24 2.27 21.11
C PHE A 201 3.87 2.66 20.52
N HIS A 202 3.56 3.95 20.46
CA HIS A 202 2.46 4.54 19.70
C HIS A 202 2.97 5.84 19.05
N PRO A 203 2.33 6.33 17.98
CA PRO A 203 2.78 7.55 17.31
C PRO A 203 2.71 8.76 18.23
N LYS A 204 3.59 9.73 17.97
CA LYS A 204 3.60 11.04 18.64
C LYS A 204 2.82 12.05 17.81
N ASP A 205 2.41 13.15 18.46
CA ASP A 205 1.80 14.28 17.75
C ASP A 205 2.69 14.76 16.60
N GLY A 206 2.12 14.81 15.38
CA GLY A 206 2.83 15.14 14.14
C GLY A 206 3.60 14.00 13.49
N GLU A 207 3.69 12.81 14.08
CA GLU A 207 4.32 11.65 13.45
C GLU A 207 3.52 11.18 12.24
N GLN A 208 4.22 10.72 11.20
CA GLN A 208 3.60 10.29 9.95
C GLN A 208 4.02 8.88 9.59
N TRP A 209 3.05 8.07 9.19
CA TRP A 209 3.24 6.72 8.68
C TRP A 209 2.79 6.61 7.23
N LYS A 210 3.40 5.69 6.48
CA LYS A 210 2.88 5.24 5.20
C LYS A 210 1.77 4.23 5.45
N VAL A 211 0.57 4.55 4.96
CA VAL A 211 -0.62 3.72 5.11
C VAL A 211 -1.31 3.63 3.75
N ASN A 212 -1.84 2.48 3.43
CA ASN A 212 -2.77 2.37 2.32
C ASN A 212 -3.86 1.36 2.61
N PHE A 213 -4.89 1.43 1.80
CA PHE A 213 -6.02 0.51 1.83
C PHE A 213 -6.25 -0.01 0.43
N SER A 214 -6.69 -1.26 0.33
CA SER A 214 -7.15 -1.86 -0.90
C SER A 214 -8.52 -2.50 -0.69
N ARG A 215 -9.25 -2.64 -1.77
CA ARG A 215 -10.43 -3.48 -1.92
C ARG A 215 -10.20 -4.32 -3.16
N VAL A 216 -10.17 -5.62 -3.00
CA VAL A 216 -10.27 -6.54 -4.12
C VAL A 216 -11.75 -6.77 -4.42
N GLN A 217 -12.12 -6.52 -5.67
CA GLN A 217 -13.48 -6.70 -6.16
C GLN A 217 -13.51 -7.69 -7.31
N TRP A 218 -14.17 -8.80 -7.13
CA TRP A 218 -14.42 -9.79 -8.18
C TRP A 218 -15.72 -9.51 -8.88
N ASP A 219 -15.72 -9.67 -10.19
CA ASP A 219 -16.94 -9.70 -10.98
C ASP A 219 -17.62 -11.07 -10.81
N VAL A 220 -18.92 -11.06 -10.54
CA VAL A 220 -19.70 -12.28 -10.27
C VAL A 220 -20.93 -12.35 -11.15
N GLU A 221 -21.31 -13.56 -11.51
CA GLU A 221 -22.60 -13.90 -12.12
C GLU A 221 -23.41 -14.81 -11.19
N ILE A 222 -24.71 -14.85 -11.39
CA ILE A 222 -25.61 -15.70 -10.60
C ILE A 222 -25.94 -16.94 -11.42
N LEU A 223 -25.43 -18.09 -10.97
CA LEU A 223 -25.72 -19.40 -11.53
C LEU A 223 -26.34 -20.31 -10.46
N ASP A 224 -27.50 -20.90 -10.75
CA ASP A 224 -28.21 -21.79 -9.81
C ASP A 224 -28.42 -21.19 -8.41
N ASN A 225 -28.76 -19.91 -8.34
CA ASN A 225 -28.91 -19.12 -7.11
C ASN A 225 -27.61 -19.00 -6.26
N GLN A 226 -26.45 -19.08 -6.88
CA GLN A 226 -25.15 -18.90 -6.23
C GLN A 226 -24.34 -17.84 -6.96
N TYR A 227 -23.54 -17.08 -6.23
CA TYR A 227 -22.53 -16.20 -6.80
C TYR A 227 -21.35 -17.04 -7.33
N VAL A 228 -21.00 -16.82 -8.58
CA VAL A 228 -19.87 -17.48 -9.25
C VAL A 228 -18.99 -16.41 -9.86
N LYS A 229 -17.71 -16.43 -9.56
CA LYS A 229 -16.75 -15.47 -10.17
C LYS A 229 -16.68 -15.71 -11.68
N THR A 230 -16.66 -14.62 -12.43
CA THR A 230 -16.39 -14.67 -13.88
C THR A 230 -14.91 -15.01 -14.14
N ASP A 231 -14.55 -15.31 -15.39
CA ASP A 231 -13.16 -15.53 -15.81
C ASP A 231 -12.35 -14.22 -15.97
N LEU A 232 -12.91 -13.08 -15.54
CA LEU A 232 -12.22 -11.80 -15.58
C LEU A 232 -11.27 -11.66 -14.37
N PRO A 233 -10.15 -10.93 -14.53
CA PRO A 233 -9.32 -10.60 -13.38
C PRO A 233 -10.09 -9.70 -12.40
N GLU A 234 -9.70 -9.75 -11.15
CA GLU A 234 -10.19 -8.86 -10.11
C GLU A 234 -9.87 -7.39 -10.37
N PHE A 235 -10.72 -6.51 -9.86
CA PHE A 235 -10.41 -5.09 -9.73
C PHE A 235 -9.67 -4.87 -8.40
N ASN A 236 -8.64 -4.01 -8.45
CA ASN A 236 -7.90 -3.58 -7.27
C ASN A 236 -8.13 -2.08 -7.09
N TRP A 237 -8.95 -1.71 -6.10
CA TRP A 237 -9.26 -0.32 -5.80
C TRP A 237 -8.59 0.09 -4.49
N VAL A 238 -7.93 1.23 -4.51
CA VAL A 238 -7.06 1.68 -3.42
C VAL A 238 -7.33 3.12 -3.03
N TRP A 239 -6.99 3.48 -1.81
CA TRP A 239 -7.05 4.88 -1.37
C TRP A 239 -5.97 5.73 -2.06
N SER A 240 -4.69 5.35 -1.98
CA SER A 240 -3.59 6.04 -2.66
C SER A 240 -3.07 5.20 -3.82
N PRO A 241 -3.19 5.66 -5.09
CA PRO A 241 -2.88 4.85 -6.26
C PRO A 241 -1.38 4.56 -6.40
N GLN A 242 -1.06 3.38 -6.93
CA GLN A 242 0.32 2.92 -7.14
C GLN A 242 0.86 3.27 -8.55
N GLY A 243 -0.04 3.47 -9.53
CA GLY A 243 0.33 3.66 -10.93
C GLY A 243 0.79 2.38 -11.66
N LEU A 244 0.55 1.23 -11.06
CA LEU A 244 0.77 -0.13 -11.60
C LEU A 244 -0.02 -1.13 -10.76
N ILE A 245 -0.26 -2.34 -11.34
CA ILE A 245 -0.98 -3.41 -10.63
C ILE A 245 -0.01 -4.13 -9.67
N ASN A 246 0.25 -3.53 -8.52
CA ASN A 246 0.98 -4.16 -7.42
C ASN A 246 0.84 -3.32 -6.16
N MET A 247 0.22 -3.88 -5.12
CA MET A 247 0.01 -3.18 -3.86
C MET A 247 1.32 -2.96 -3.07
N HIS A 248 2.32 -3.83 -3.27
CA HIS A 248 3.60 -3.81 -2.56
C HIS A 248 4.61 -2.78 -3.12
N TYR A 249 4.16 -1.54 -3.23
CA TYR A 249 4.96 -0.35 -3.51
C TYR A 249 4.74 0.68 -2.38
N PRO A 250 5.25 0.40 -1.14
CA PRO A 250 4.99 1.22 0.05
C PRO A 250 5.36 2.69 -0.15
N GLU A 251 6.35 2.98 -1.00
CA GLU A 251 6.71 4.34 -1.36
C GLU A 251 5.57 5.17 -1.97
N MET A 252 4.57 4.51 -2.59
CA MET A 252 3.40 5.16 -3.20
C MET A 252 2.20 5.27 -2.26
N TRP A 253 2.26 4.61 -1.10
CA TRP A 253 1.15 4.65 -0.13
C TRP A 253 0.92 6.06 0.39
N GLY A 254 -0.29 6.30 0.89
CA GLY A 254 -0.66 7.57 1.49
C GLY A 254 0.15 7.89 2.74
N LEU A 255 0.03 9.11 3.20
CA LEU A 255 0.64 9.59 4.44
C LEU A 255 -0.46 9.87 5.45
N VAL A 256 -0.40 9.21 6.60
CA VAL A 256 -1.26 9.47 7.75
C VAL A 256 -0.46 10.21 8.79
N GLN A 257 -0.91 11.42 9.15
CA GLN A 257 -0.32 12.20 10.24
C GLN A 257 -1.18 12.06 11.49
N PHE A 258 -0.57 11.58 12.56
CA PHE A 258 -1.22 11.47 13.86
C PHE A 258 -1.21 12.81 14.57
N THR A 259 -2.33 13.16 15.22
CA THR A 259 -2.41 14.39 15.99
C THR A 259 -3.25 14.23 17.26
N GLU A 260 -2.78 14.84 18.34
CA GLU A 260 -3.51 14.95 19.62
C GLU A 260 -4.53 16.09 19.62
N ARG A 261 -4.56 16.91 18.56
CA ARG A 261 -5.50 18.02 18.41
C ARG A 261 -6.88 17.49 18.03
N LYS A 262 -7.92 18.29 18.29
CA LYS A 262 -9.29 17.98 17.89
C LYS A 262 -9.54 18.41 16.44
N ASN A 263 -10.42 17.71 15.74
CA ASN A 263 -10.80 18.04 14.35
C ASN A 263 -11.43 19.46 14.23
N SER A 264 -11.97 20.02 15.34
CA SER A 264 -12.47 21.39 15.39
C SER A 264 -11.38 22.47 15.37
N ASP A 265 -10.11 22.10 15.47
CA ASP A 265 -8.99 23.05 15.49
C ASP A 265 -8.56 23.38 14.06
N GLU A 266 -8.97 24.55 13.55
CA GLU A 266 -8.69 25.04 12.19
C GLU A 266 -7.19 25.19 11.86
N SER A 267 -6.30 25.00 12.83
CA SER A 267 -4.86 25.20 12.70
C SER A 267 -4.04 23.94 12.35
N VAL A 268 -4.68 22.79 12.13
CA VAL A 268 -3.98 21.55 11.80
C VAL A 268 -3.87 21.46 10.28
N GLU A 269 -2.66 21.74 9.75
CA GLU A 269 -2.37 21.56 8.34
C GLU A 269 -1.53 20.30 8.12
N PHE A 270 -1.82 19.57 7.06
CA PHE A 270 -1.00 18.46 6.62
C PHE A 270 0.12 18.97 5.72
N ASN A 271 1.36 18.68 6.07
CA ASN A 271 2.52 19.04 5.25
C ASN A 271 3.29 17.78 4.85
N ILE A 272 3.43 17.53 3.54
CA ILE A 272 4.30 16.48 3.05
C ILE A 272 5.75 16.87 3.38
N PRO A 273 6.48 16.09 4.20
CA PRO A 273 7.82 16.45 4.60
C PRO A 273 8.80 16.48 3.42
N VAL A 274 9.77 17.37 3.46
CA VAL A 274 10.87 17.35 2.49
C VAL A 274 11.60 16.01 2.50
N LEU A 275 11.68 15.37 3.67
CA LEU A 275 12.24 14.03 3.82
C LEU A 275 11.53 12.99 2.92
N ASP A 276 10.20 13.00 2.85
CA ASP A 276 9.45 12.09 1.98
C ASP A 276 9.75 12.34 0.49
N GLN A 277 9.90 13.60 0.11
CA GLN A 277 10.29 13.97 -1.26
C GLN A 277 11.72 13.53 -1.61
N ILE A 278 12.64 13.58 -0.64
CA ILE A 278 14.01 13.07 -0.80
C ILE A 278 14.00 11.54 -0.91
N LYS A 279 13.23 10.85 -0.07
CA LYS A 279 13.03 9.39 -0.16
C LYS A 279 12.54 9.00 -1.56
N TRP A 280 11.56 9.74 -2.10
CA TRP A 280 11.06 9.52 -3.45
C TRP A 280 12.10 9.78 -4.55
N ALA A 281 12.89 10.83 -4.43
CA ALA A 281 13.94 11.13 -5.39
C ALA A 281 15.02 10.03 -5.42
N LEU A 282 15.42 9.55 -4.24
CA LEU A 282 16.32 8.40 -4.12
C LEU A 282 15.72 7.11 -4.69
N ARG A 283 14.41 6.91 -4.57
CA ARG A 283 13.69 5.78 -5.15
C ARG A 283 13.83 5.70 -6.67
N GLN A 284 13.98 6.84 -7.35
CA GLN A 284 14.22 6.85 -8.80
C GLN A 284 15.56 6.20 -9.16
N ILE A 285 16.59 6.33 -8.30
CA ILE A 285 17.86 5.63 -8.50
C ILE A 285 17.64 4.11 -8.44
N TYR A 286 16.86 3.63 -7.45
CA TYR A 286 16.54 2.21 -7.33
C TYR A 286 15.85 1.67 -8.59
N TYR A 287 14.87 2.36 -9.13
CA TYR A 287 14.20 1.92 -10.35
C TYR A 287 15.13 1.90 -11.57
N ARG A 288 15.96 2.93 -11.73
CA ARG A 288 16.91 3.02 -12.84
C ARG A 288 18.03 1.99 -12.73
N GLU A 289 18.56 1.76 -11.55
CA GLU A 289 19.57 0.72 -11.30
C GLU A 289 19.03 -0.71 -11.56
N ARG A 290 17.76 -0.96 -11.21
CA ARG A 290 17.11 -2.24 -11.53
C ARG A 290 17.03 -2.47 -13.05
N ASN A 291 16.66 -1.45 -13.81
CA ASN A 291 16.61 -1.49 -15.27
C ASN A 291 17.99 -1.59 -15.90
N TYR A 292 18.95 -0.83 -15.36
CA TYR A 292 20.33 -0.85 -15.84
C TYR A 292 20.97 -2.23 -15.61
N PHE A 293 20.78 -2.81 -14.43
CA PHE A 293 21.25 -4.15 -14.13
C PHE A 293 20.59 -5.20 -15.05
N GLY A 294 19.30 -5.10 -15.29
CA GLY A 294 18.60 -5.99 -16.25
C GLY A 294 19.16 -5.94 -17.67
N SER A 295 19.66 -4.77 -18.08
CA SER A 295 20.22 -4.57 -19.44
C SER A 295 21.71 -4.92 -19.53
N TYR A 296 22.51 -4.65 -18.50
CA TYR A 296 23.97 -4.71 -18.54
C TYR A 296 24.58 -5.72 -17.57
N ASN A 297 23.78 -6.38 -16.74
CA ASN A 297 24.22 -7.32 -15.68
C ASN A 297 25.29 -6.73 -14.74
N ARG A 298 25.26 -5.45 -14.53
CA ARG A 298 26.10 -4.68 -13.60
C ARG A 298 25.37 -3.43 -13.10
N PHE A 299 25.78 -2.90 -11.98
CA PHE A 299 25.38 -1.59 -11.48
C PHE A 299 26.30 -0.49 -11.97
N THR A 300 25.91 0.79 -11.80
CA THR A 300 26.72 1.95 -12.19
C THR A 300 26.74 3.04 -11.13
N GLU A 301 27.81 3.84 -11.05
CA GLU A 301 27.88 5.06 -10.25
C GLU A 301 27.51 6.32 -11.04
N SER A 302 27.17 6.15 -12.31
CA SER A 302 26.94 7.24 -13.25
C SER A 302 25.48 7.63 -13.31
N LEU A 303 25.08 8.72 -12.67
CA LEU A 303 23.75 9.30 -12.82
C LEU A 303 23.40 9.59 -14.30
N LYS A 304 24.40 9.84 -15.17
CA LYS A 304 24.18 10.01 -16.60
C LYS A 304 23.74 8.70 -17.29
N GLU A 305 24.35 7.57 -16.93
CA GLU A 305 23.94 6.25 -17.45
C GLU A 305 22.56 5.86 -16.93
N LEU A 306 22.18 6.35 -15.74
CA LEU A 306 20.84 6.15 -15.17
C LEU A 306 19.80 7.16 -15.69
N GLU A 307 20.19 8.13 -16.54
CA GLU A 307 19.32 9.24 -17.00
C GLU A 307 18.73 10.06 -15.85
N LEU A 308 19.52 10.30 -14.79
CA LEU A 308 19.15 11.03 -13.57
C LEU A 308 20.11 12.20 -13.29
N VAL A 309 20.54 12.91 -14.33
CA VAL A 309 21.41 14.11 -14.18
C VAL A 309 20.67 15.23 -13.45
N ASP A 310 19.41 15.45 -13.84
CA ASP A 310 18.53 16.44 -13.23
C ASP A 310 17.75 15.82 -12.05
N PRO A 311 17.38 16.63 -11.03
CA PRO A 311 16.61 16.15 -9.90
C PRO A 311 15.22 15.67 -10.36
N PRO A 312 14.76 14.49 -9.91
CA PRO A 312 13.42 13.99 -10.25
C PRO A 312 12.28 14.79 -9.56
N ARG A 313 12.60 15.66 -8.63
CA ARG A 313 11.67 16.57 -7.93
C ARG A 313 12.32 17.91 -7.70
N GLU A 314 11.54 18.97 -7.83
CA GLU A 314 11.97 20.32 -7.42
C GLU A 314 12.20 20.36 -5.90
N ASN A 315 13.11 21.24 -5.45
CA ASN A 315 13.44 21.49 -4.05
C ASN A 315 14.07 20.28 -3.29
N VAL A 316 14.54 19.25 -3.99
CA VAL A 316 15.34 18.17 -3.42
C VAL A 316 16.83 18.47 -3.64
N PRO A 317 17.69 18.39 -2.61
CA PRO A 317 19.14 18.48 -2.81
C PRO A 317 19.63 17.45 -3.83
N TRP A 318 20.35 17.91 -4.87
CA TRP A 318 20.82 17.07 -5.96
C TRP A 318 22.19 17.55 -6.48
N PRO A 319 23.11 16.72 -6.94
CA PRO A 319 22.99 15.27 -7.09
C PRO A 319 23.23 14.49 -5.79
N PRO A 320 22.72 13.24 -5.68
CA PRO A 320 23.07 12.32 -4.61
C PRO A 320 24.52 11.84 -4.75
N LYS A 321 25.10 11.35 -3.67
CA LYS A 321 26.28 10.49 -3.74
C LYS A 321 25.82 9.07 -4.03
N LEU A 322 26.31 8.48 -5.11
CA LEU A 322 26.03 7.11 -5.54
C LEU A 322 27.37 6.36 -5.58
N GLN A 323 27.43 5.21 -4.95
CA GLN A 323 28.62 4.38 -4.86
C GLN A 323 28.33 2.91 -4.99
N LEU A 324 29.23 2.17 -5.64
CA LEU A 324 29.16 0.71 -5.69
C LEU A 324 29.65 0.11 -4.36
N THR A 325 29.01 -0.98 -3.96
CA THR A 325 29.38 -1.80 -2.81
C THR A 325 29.72 -3.21 -3.26
N PRO A 326 30.38 -4.04 -2.45
CA PRO A 326 30.66 -5.44 -2.83
C PRO A 326 29.43 -6.25 -3.18
N SER A 327 28.26 -5.88 -2.69
CA SER A 327 27.00 -6.59 -2.90
C SER A 327 26.00 -5.87 -3.79
N GLY A 328 26.32 -4.68 -4.29
CA GLY A 328 25.40 -3.86 -5.10
C GLY A 328 25.81 -2.40 -5.14
N TRP A 329 24.94 -1.52 -4.69
CA TRP A 329 25.15 -0.07 -4.64
C TRP A 329 24.39 0.54 -3.46
N GLU A 330 24.78 1.77 -3.13
CA GLU A 330 24.15 2.61 -2.14
C GLU A 330 24.21 4.07 -2.62
N ALA A 331 23.16 4.83 -2.34
CA ALA A 331 23.13 6.26 -2.63
C ALA A 331 22.61 7.03 -1.42
N TYR A 332 23.04 8.30 -1.28
CA TYR A 332 22.49 9.17 -0.26
C TYR A 332 22.45 10.65 -0.68
N ILE A 333 21.56 11.37 -0.01
CA ILE A 333 21.40 12.83 -0.07
C ILE A 333 21.62 13.39 1.34
N GLU A 334 22.33 14.51 1.44
CA GLU A 334 22.48 15.25 2.70
C GLU A 334 21.44 16.39 2.74
N ASN A 335 20.68 16.47 3.84
CA ASN A 335 19.70 17.54 4.06
C ASN A 335 19.63 17.87 5.57
N GLY A 336 19.82 19.14 5.92
CA GLY A 336 19.70 19.60 7.32
C GLY A 336 20.64 18.92 8.32
N GLY A 337 21.81 18.43 7.86
CA GLY A 337 22.79 17.73 8.71
C GLY A 337 22.53 16.23 8.87
N GLN A 338 21.47 15.71 8.26
CA GLN A 338 21.16 14.29 8.19
C GLN A 338 21.52 13.73 6.82
N LYS A 339 21.81 12.43 6.75
CA LYS A 339 21.96 11.68 5.51
C LYS A 339 20.80 10.74 5.33
N ILE A 340 20.16 10.84 4.18
CA ILE A 340 19.07 9.97 3.77
C ILE A 340 19.62 8.99 2.74
N PHE A 341 19.60 7.71 3.04
CA PHE A 341 20.19 6.65 2.24
C PHE A 341 19.14 5.84 1.51
N ILE A 342 19.55 5.23 0.40
CA ILE A 342 18.87 4.11 -0.26
C ILE A 342 19.90 3.09 -0.72
N ARG A 343 19.55 1.81 -0.72
CA ARG A 343 20.41 0.74 -1.22
C ARG A 343 19.69 -0.14 -2.24
N LYS A 344 20.43 -1.09 -2.80
CA LYS A 344 20.00 -1.94 -3.94
C LYS A 344 18.69 -2.70 -3.76
N ASP A 345 18.26 -3.03 -2.54
CA ASP A 345 16.99 -3.70 -2.23
C ASP A 345 15.85 -2.71 -1.96
N GLY A 346 16.11 -1.42 -2.16
CA GLY A 346 15.12 -0.38 -2.01
C GLY A 346 14.91 0.11 -0.58
N LYS A 347 15.57 -0.44 0.44
CA LYS A 347 15.48 0.09 1.80
C LYS A 347 16.00 1.53 1.86
N VAL A 348 15.22 2.39 2.51
CA VAL A 348 15.57 3.80 2.78
C VAL A 348 15.74 4.00 4.28
N TRP A 349 16.76 4.74 4.73
CA TRP A 349 16.94 5.07 6.15
C TRP A 349 17.63 6.43 6.32
N VAL A 350 17.61 6.96 7.52
CA VAL A 350 18.19 8.25 7.89
C VAL A 350 19.27 8.07 8.95
N GLU A 351 20.42 8.76 8.79
CA GLU A 351 21.53 8.84 9.74
C GLU A 351 21.88 10.29 10.09
#